data_a5bf7fe4e4f6565d0cc42eef6eba5c26
#
_entry.id   a5bf7fe4e4f6565d0cc42eef6eba5c26
#
_cell.length_a   1.000
_cell.length_b   1.000
_cell.length_c   1.000
_cell.angle_alpha   90.00
_cell.angle_beta   90.00
_cell.angle_gamma   90.00
#
_symmetry.space_group_name_H-M   'P 1'
#
loop_
_entity.id
_entity.type
_entity.pdbx_description
1 polymer ?
#
loop_
_entity_poly.entity_id
_entity_poly.type
_entity_poly.pdbx_seq_one_letter_code
_entity_poly.pdbx_strand_id
1 'polypeptide(L)'
;MTKKKSIIMLLCGILGCICFGCGDWLMIYGDVTHNGSLYRLTNGTAQISEWRNSLAILLSFPGIIFYGIALFSISDFIRENRQKKIYKTLTSFGLTPWLSLHLFYIMILFLFSWLNGNGYADVAMPACEALFKHLSWIVNLSEIFMLTPFIYWFYLQITKKTVFPRVSAFTNILFIYAVMYIIKMLLPDSPFRLGFTNGLMSESMIIWFVIVFIWGERCSKKG
;
A
#
# COMPACT_ATOMS: atom_id res chain seq x y z
N MET A 1 -10.50 -4.52 23.20
CA MET A 1 -9.94 -3.14 23.09
C MET A 1 -11.10 -2.15 23.14
N THR A 2 -10.98 -1.01 23.80
CA THR A 2 -12.06 0.01 23.78
C THR A 2 -12.14 0.64 22.40
N LYS A 3 -13.36 1.01 21.94
CA LYS A 3 -13.55 1.67 20.63
C LYS A 3 -12.64 2.91 20.46
N LYS A 4 -12.42 3.68 21.55
CA LYS A 4 -11.53 4.84 21.53
C LYS A 4 -10.08 4.47 21.18
N LYS A 5 -9.58 3.36 21.71
CA LYS A 5 -8.23 2.86 21.40
C LYS A 5 -8.13 2.45 19.93
N SER A 6 -9.15 1.78 19.37
CA SER A 6 -9.17 1.38 17.96
C SER A 6 -9.16 2.59 17.03
N ILE A 7 -9.89 3.66 17.39
CA ILE A 7 -9.89 4.91 16.63
C ILE A 7 -8.47 5.52 16.59
N ILE A 8 -7.77 5.56 17.73
CA ILE A 8 -6.38 6.04 17.79
C ILE A 8 -5.46 5.18 16.91
N MET A 9 -5.66 3.85 16.89
CA MET A 9 -4.85 2.96 16.04
C MET A 9 -5.02 3.23 14.53
N LEU A 10 -6.13 3.83 14.10
CA LEU A 10 -6.31 4.26 12.70
C LEU A 10 -5.35 5.39 12.33
N LEU A 11 -4.96 6.26 13.28
CA LEU A 11 -3.92 7.28 13.04
C LEU A 11 -2.56 6.64 12.75
N CYS A 12 -2.27 5.50 13.40
CA CYS A 12 -1.08 4.70 13.03
C CYS A 12 -1.14 4.27 11.56
N GLY A 13 -2.33 3.88 11.06
CA GLY A 13 -2.52 3.52 9.66
C GLY A 13 -2.21 4.67 8.71
N ILE A 14 -2.70 5.87 9.03
CA ILE A 14 -2.39 7.08 8.24
C ILE A 14 -0.89 7.33 8.21
N LEU A 15 -0.21 7.29 9.37
CA LEU A 15 1.23 7.45 9.47
C LEU A 15 1.97 6.34 8.70
N GLY A 16 1.52 5.09 8.82
CA GLY A 16 2.08 3.97 8.08
C GLY A 16 2.02 4.17 6.58
N CYS A 17 0.87 4.61 6.08
CA CYS A 17 0.68 4.89 4.64
C CYS A 17 1.50 6.11 4.18
N ILE A 18 1.68 7.13 5.01
CA ILE A 18 2.57 8.26 4.71
C ILE A 18 4.02 7.75 4.60
N CYS A 19 4.49 6.95 5.54
CA CYS A 19 5.83 6.38 5.50
C CYS A 19 6.05 5.54 4.23
N PHE A 20 5.10 4.66 3.89
CA PHE A 20 5.16 3.84 2.68
C PHE A 20 5.12 4.69 1.42
N GLY A 21 4.14 5.59 1.29
CA GLY A 21 4.02 6.46 0.13
C GLY A 21 5.25 7.34 -0.09
N CYS A 22 5.80 7.92 0.98
CA CYS A 22 7.07 8.65 0.90
C CYS A 22 8.22 7.74 0.42
N GLY A 23 8.29 6.49 0.89
CA GLY A 23 9.26 5.51 0.42
C GLY A 23 9.13 5.23 -1.07
N ASP A 24 7.91 4.99 -1.55
CA ASP A 24 7.62 4.76 -2.96
C ASP A 24 8.05 5.95 -3.83
N TRP A 25 7.73 7.17 -3.41
CA TRP A 25 8.13 8.38 -4.13
C TRP A 25 9.65 8.59 -4.12
N LEU A 26 10.31 8.36 -3.00
CA LEU A 26 11.76 8.48 -2.91
C LEU A 26 12.49 7.54 -3.86
N MET A 27 11.97 6.33 -4.07
CA MET A 27 12.63 5.32 -4.91
C MET A 27 12.34 5.47 -6.40
N ILE A 28 11.26 6.14 -6.79
CA ILE A 28 10.77 6.06 -8.18
C ILE A 28 10.62 7.44 -8.83
N TYR A 29 10.49 8.51 -8.05
CA TYR A 29 10.35 9.86 -8.62
C TYR A 29 11.63 10.28 -9.36
N GLY A 30 11.52 10.42 -10.70
CA GLY A 30 12.64 10.81 -11.56
C GLY A 30 12.28 10.74 -13.03
N ASP A 31 13.28 10.71 -13.89
CA ASP A 31 13.12 10.59 -15.35
C ASP A 31 12.34 9.30 -15.69
N VAL A 32 11.29 9.45 -16.49
CA VAL A 32 10.41 8.34 -16.90
C VAL A 32 10.94 7.49 -18.05
N THR A 33 12.03 7.90 -18.70
CA THR A 33 12.64 7.18 -19.82
C THR A 33 13.20 5.85 -19.33
N HIS A 34 12.92 4.77 -20.04
CA HIS A 34 13.42 3.44 -19.73
C HIS A 34 13.66 2.64 -21.01
N ASN A 35 14.59 1.69 -20.93
CA ASN A 35 14.97 0.83 -22.05
C ASN A 35 14.46 -0.62 -21.90
N GLY A 36 13.87 -0.95 -20.75
CA GLY A 36 13.35 -2.28 -20.42
C GLY A 36 11.83 -2.39 -20.51
N SER A 37 11.30 -3.57 -20.30
CA SER A 37 9.87 -3.87 -20.30
C SER A 37 9.15 -3.45 -19.01
N LEU A 38 9.88 -3.19 -17.93
CA LEU A 38 9.34 -2.84 -16.63
C LEU A 38 9.29 -1.32 -16.46
N TYR A 39 8.09 -0.79 -16.33
CA TYR A 39 7.86 0.66 -16.21
C TYR A 39 8.50 1.33 -14.99
N ARG A 40 9.01 0.55 -14.02
CA ARG A 40 9.67 1.04 -12.82
C ARG A 40 11.19 1.08 -12.92
N LEU A 41 11.79 0.39 -13.89
CA LEU A 41 13.23 0.44 -14.16
C LEU A 41 13.51 1.56 -15.15
N THR A 42 13.53 2.78 -14.67
CA THR A 42 13.70 4.01 -15.48
C THR A 42 15.10 4.58 -15.32
N ASN A 43 15.47 5.54 -16.17
CA ASN A 43 16.70 6.30 -16.00
C ASN A 43 16.71 7.07 -14.68
N GLY A 44 15.55 7.59 -14.24
CA GLY A 44 15.42 8.23 -12.94
C GLY A 44 15.71 7.26 -11.79
N THR A 45 15.20 6.02 -11.86
CA THR A 45 15.49 4.98 -10.86
C THR A 45 16.96 4.55 -10.88
N ALA A 46 17.57 4.47 -12.06
CA ALA A 46 19.00 4.15 -12.20
C ALA A 46 19.92 5.19 -11.53
N GLN A 47 19.48 6.45 -11.48
CA GLN A 47 20.27 7.59 -10.98
C GLN A 47 19.90 7.98 -9.53
N ILE A 48 19.12 7.18 -8.84
CA ILE A 48 18.72 7.46 -7.46
C ILE A 48 19.93 7.42 -6.54
N SER A 49 20.10 8.48 -5.75
CA SER A 49 21.16 8.58 -4.76
C SER A 49 20.95 7.61 -3.60
N GLU A 50 22.01 7.09 -3.03
CA GLU A 50 21.97 6.11 -1.93
C GLU A 50 21.17 6.58 -0.71
N TRP A 51 21.22 7.87 -0.38
CA TRP A 51 20.44 8.40 0.75
C TRP A 51 18.92 8.25 0.54
N ARG A 52 18.45 8.39 -0.70
CA ARG A 52 17.01 8.23 -1.02
C ARG A 52 16.59 6.77 -0.83
N ASN A 53 17.40 5.82 -1.30
CA ASN A 53 17.18 4.40 -1.08
C ASN A 53 17.19 4.04 0.41
N SER A 54 18.22 4.52 1.14
CA SER A 54 18.35 4.27 2.59
C SER A 54 17.16 4.83 3.37
N LEU A 55 16.71 6.04 3.04
CA LEU A 55 15.56 6.66 3.68
C LEU A 55 14.25 5.92 3.34
N ALA A 56 14.07 5.48 2.09
CA ALA A 56 12.90 4.69 1.69
C ALA A 56 12.80 3.37 2.47
N ILE A 57 13.93 2.67 2.61
CA ILE A 57 14.00 1.42 3.40
C ILE A 57 13.70 1.73 4.88
N LEU A 58 14.31 2.76 5.45
CA LEU A 58 14.08 3.17 6.84
C LEU A 58 12.60 3.48 7.12
N LEU A 59 11.91 4.17 6.20
CA LEU A 59 10.49 4.49 6.32
C LEU A 59 9.58 3.28 6.15
N SER A 60 10.00 2.29 5.37
CA SER A 60 9.20 1.08 5.13
C SER A 60 8.96 0.27 6.42
N PHE A 61 9.94 0.19 7.33
CA PHE A 61 9.80 -0.58 8.56
C PHE A 61 8.68 -0.08 9.48
N PRO A 62 8.67 1.18 9.96
CA PRO A 62 7.55 1.69 10.75
C PRO A 62 6.25 1.70 9.95
N GLY A 63 6.34 1.94 8.63
CA GLY A 63 5.20 1.87 7.73
C GLY A 63 4.47 0.54 7.81
N ILE A 64 5.19 -0.58 7.71
CA ILE A 64 4.64 -1.94 7.82
C ILE A 64 3.95 -2.15 9.17
N ILE A 65 4.60 -1.79 10.26
CA ILE A 65 4.09 -2.00 11.62
C ILE A 65 2.79 -1.21 11.82
N PHE A 66 2.81 0.07 11.49
CA PHE A 66 1.68 0.96 11.69
C PHE A 66 0.49 0.61 10.78
N TYR A 67 0.77 0.22 9.55
CA TYR A 67 -0.24 -0.26 8.61
C TYR A 67 -0.96 -1.51 9.16
N GLY A 68 -0.18 -2.49 9.63
CA GLY A 68 -0.71 -3.71 10.21
C GLY A 68 -1.58 -3.44 11.45
N ILE A 69 -1.09 -2.60 12.38
CA ILE A 69 -1.84 -2.21 13.59
C ILE A 69 -3.21 -1.64 13.22
N ALA A 70 -3.26 -0.75 12.24
CA ALA A 70 -4.51 -0.12 11.81
C ALA A 70 -5.48 -1.11 11.17
N LEU A 71 -5.02 -1.95 10.25
CA LEU A 71 -5.85 -2.95 9.59
C LEU A 71 -6.48 -3.91 10.62
N PHE A 72 -5.69 -4.41 11.57
CA PHE A 72 -6.23 -5.29 12.62
C PHE A 72 -7.23 -4.57 13.53
N SER A 73 -7.03 -3.27 13.81
CA SER A 73 -7.93 -2.49 14.65
C SER A 73 -9.32 -2.28 14.04
N ILE A 74 -9.45 -2.30 12.72
CA ILE A 74 -10.74 -2.23 12.01
C ILE A 74 -11.68 -3.35 12.46
N SER A 75 -11.17 -4.51 12.84
CA SER A 75 -11.97 -5.62 13.35
C SER A 75 -12.83 -5.24 14.56
N ASP A 76 -12.45 -4.22 15.34
CA ASP A 76 -13.19 -3.80 16.54
C ASP A 76 -14.50 -3.08 16.20
N PHE A 77 -14.64 -2.63 14.97
CA PHE A 77 -15.90 -2.06 14.44
C PHE A 77 -16.87 -3.14 13.90
N ILE A 78 -16.48 -4.41 13.91
CA ILE A 78 -17.34 -5.54 13.54
C ILE A 78 -18.15 -5.97 14.77
N ARG A 79 -19.43 -6.25 14.59
CA ARG A 79 -20.33 -6.56 15.73
C ARG A 79 -20.13 -7.98 16.25
N GLU A 80 -20.03 -8.97 15.37
CA GLU A 80 -20.01 -10.39 15.71
C GLU A 80 -18.60 -10.92 15.87
N ASN A 81 -18.31 -11.68 16.93
CA ASN A 81 -16.99 -12.24 17.19
C ASN A 81 -16.53 -13.22 16.09
N ARG A 82 -17.43 -13.99 15.49
CA ARG A 82 -17.11 -14.89 14.38
C ARG A 82 -16.59 -14.09 13.18
N GLN A 83 -17.27 -13.01 12.83
CA GLN A 83 -16.89 -12.14 11.71
C GLN A 83 -15.55 -11.42 11.97
N LYS A 84 -15.32 -10.99 13.23
CA LYS A 84 -14.01 -10.43 13.64
C LYS A 84 -12.88 -11.41 13.39
N LYS A 85 -13.07 -12.67 13.78
CA LYS A 85 -12.05 -13.72 13.60
C LYS A 85 -11.76 -13.93 12.11
N ILE A 86 -12.79 -14.05 11.29
CA ILE A 86 -12.65 -14.21 9.83
C ILE A 86 -11.89 -13.01 9.25
N TYR A 87 -12.29 -11.77 9.59
CA TYR A 87 -11.62 -10.55 9.11
C TYR A 87 -10.13 -10.54 9.46
N LYS A 88 -9.79 -10.83 10.72
CA LYS A 88 -8.39 -10.90 11.18
C LYS A 88 -7.60 -11.96 10.44
N THR A 89 -8.18 -13.13 10.22
CA THR A 89 -7.54 -14.21 9.44
C THR A 89 -7.27 -13.77 8.00
N LEU A 90 -8.26 -13.19 7.31
CA LEU A 90 -8.09 -12.67 5.96
C LEU A 90 -7.05 -11.54 5.90
N THR A 91 -7.03 -10.66 6.92
CA THR A 91 -6.02 -9.60 7.03
C THR A 91 -4.62 -10.18 7.19
N SER A 92 -4.43 -11.20 8.01
CA SER A 92 -3.13 -11.87 8.17
C SER A 92 -2.66 -12.51 6.86
N PHE A 93 -3.56 -13.25 6.20
CA PHE A 93 -3.27 -13.90 4.92
C PHE A 93 -2.98 -12.92 3.79
N GLY A 94 -3.63 -11.76 3.77
CA GLY A 94 -3.38 -10.73 2.78
C GLY A 94 -2.13 -9.90 3.08
N LEU A 95 -2.01 -9.42 4.32
CA LEU A 95 -0.99 -8.48 4.71
C LEU A 95 0.43 -9.09 4.69
N THR A 96 0.60 -10.32 5.20
CA THR A 96 1.92 -10.94 5.34
C THR A 96 2.63 -11.14 3.99
N PRO A 97 2.05 -11.82 2.98
CA PRO A 97 2.71 -11.95 1.68
C PRO A 97 2.87 -10.60 0.97
N TRP A 98 1.88 -9.73 1.05
CA TRP A 98 1.93 -8.42 0.40
C TRP A 98 3.08 -7.56 0.90
N LEU A 99 3.29 -7.46 2.22
CA LEU A 99 4.39 -6.72 2.81
C LEU A 99 5.75 -7.37 2.54
N SER A 100 5.83 -8.69 2.62
CA SER A 100 7.07 -9.42 2.32
C SER A 100 7.52 -9.16 0.88
N LEU A 101 6.60 -9.15 -0.07
CA LEU A 101 6.90 -8.92 -1.47
C LEU A 101 7.23 -7.45 -1.79
N HIS A 102 6.65 -6.50 -1.06
CA HIS A 102 7.07 -5.10 -1.13
C HIS A 102 8.55 -4.93 -0.75
N LEU A 103 9.01 -5.64 0.27
CA LEU A 103 10.43 -5.63 0.64
C LEU A 103 11.32 -6.19 -0.49
N PHE A 104 10.92 -7.30 -1.13
CA PHE A 104 11.65 -7.81 -2.30
C PHE A 104 11.69 -6.81 -3.44
N TYR A 105 10.59 -6.11 -3.68
CA TYR A 105 10.50 -5.10 -4.71
C TYR A 105 11.48 -3.95 -4.47
N ILE A 106 11.50 -3.43 -3.26
CA ILE A 106 12.44 -2.40 -2.81
C ILE A 106 13.88 -2.86 -3.02
N MET A 107 14.19 -4.12 -2.71
CA MET A 107 15.52 -4.71 -2.91
C MET A 107 15.94 -4.73 -4.38
N ILE A 108 15.02 -5.05 -5.31
CA ILE A 108 15.32 -5.05 -6.75
C ILE A 108 15.60 -3.62 -7.24
N LEU A 109 14.81 -2.64 -6.82
CA LEU A 109 15.04 -1.24 -7.18
C LEU A 109 16.36 -0.70 -6.60
N PHE A 110 16.66 -1.04 -5.35
CA PHE A 110 17.96 -0.71 -4.75
C PHE A 110 19.11 -1.32 -5.55
N LEU A 111 19.03 -2.63 -5.87
CA LEU A 111 20.05 -3.32 -6.66
C LEU A 111 20.23 -2.66 -8.03
N PHE A 112 19.13 -2.27 -8.68
CA PHE A 112 19.16 -1.61 -9.98
C PHE A 112 19.92 -0.27 -9.92
N SER A 113 19.60 0.59 -8.95
CA SER A 113 20.29 1.87 -8.79
C SER A 113 21.76 1.68 -8.37
N TRP A 114 22.03 0.72 -7.49
CA TRP A 114 23.38 0.42 -7.04
C TRP A 114 24.30 -0.08 -8.19
N LEU A 115 23.79 -1.02 -9.00
CA LEU A 115 24.55 -1.52 -10.17
C LEU A 115 24.86 -0.40 -11.16
N ASN A 116 23.89 0.46 -11.45
CA ASN A 116 24.10 1.60 -12.34
C ASN A 116 25.13 2.59 -11.77
N GLY A 117 25.07 2.89 -10.48
CA GLY A 117 25.99 3.82 -9.79
C GLY A 117 27.42 3.30 -9.63
N ASN A 118 27.64 1.98 -9.69
CA ASN A 118 28.94 1.35 -9.48
C ASN A 118 29.60 0.79 -10.75
N GLY A 119 29.16 1.21 -11.93
CA GLY A 119 29.80 0.85 -13.20
C GLY A 119 29.34 -0.48 -13.81
N TYR A 120 28.23 -1.06 -13.31
CA TYR A 120 27.63 -2.30 -13.82
C TYR A 120 26.33 -2.06 -14.60
N ALA A 121 26.24 -0.92 -15.30
CA ALA A 121 25.03 -0.51 -16.00
C ALA A 121 24.57 -1.49 -17.09
N ASP A 122 25.53 -2.15 -17.76
CA ASP A 122 25.30 -3.16 -18.80
C ASP A 122 24.57 -4.42 -18.29
N VAL A 123 24.78 -4.78 -17.01
CA VAL A 123 24.13 -5.94 -16.40
C VAL A 123 22.91 -5.56 -15.53
N ALA A 124 22.78 -4.29 -15.16
CA ALA A 124 21.74 -3.82 -14.25
C ALA A 124 20.31 -4.12 -14.76
N MET A 125 20.02 -3.73 -15.99
CA MET A 125 18.71 -3.92 -16.60
C MET A 125 18.37 -5.41 -16.78
N PRO A 126 19.20 -6.25 -17.47
CA PRO A 126 18.86 -7.65 -17.67
C PRO A 126 18.76 -8.45 -16.38
N ALA A 127 19.61 -8.16 -15.37
CA ALA A 127 19.56 -8.84 -14.07
C ALA A 127 18.27 -8.50 -13.30
N CYS A 128 17.92 -7.22 -13.19
CA CYS A 128 16.74 -6.78 -12.46
C CYS A 128 15.43 -7.19 -13.15
N GLU A 129 15.39 -7.15 -14.51
CA GLU A 129 14.25 -7.68 -15.26
C GLU A 129 14.08 -9.19 -15.07
N ALA A 130 15.15 -9.97 -15.06
CA ALA A 130 15.09 -11.41 -14.84
C ALA A 130 14.52 -11.72 -13.45
N LEU A 131 15.04 -11.07 -12.39
CA LEU A 131 14.51 -11.19 -11.04
C LEU A 131 13.03 -10.84 -10.97
N PHE A 132 12.64 -9.74 -11.58
CA PHE A 132 11.26 -9.27 -11.57
C PHE A 132 10.31 -10.23 -12.28
N LYS A 133 10.70 -10.74 -13.46
CA LYS A 133 9.90 -11.72 -14.21
C LYS A 133 9.68 -13.01 -13.41
N HIS A 134 10.70 -13.48 -12.69
CA HIS A 134 10.57 -14.64 -11.82
C HIS A 134 9.66 -14.42 -10.60
N LEU A 135 9.57 -13.18 -10.09
CA LEU A 135 8.76 -12.83 -8.91
C LEU A 135 7.37 -12.30 -9.26
N SER A 136 7.10 -11.92 -10.52
CA SER A 136 5.87 -11.23 -10.90
C SER A 136 4.59 -11.99 -10.57
N TRP A 137 4.58 -13.32 -10.74
CA TRP A 137 3.42 -14.14 -10.42
C TRP A 137 3.09 -14.13 -8.90
N ILE A 138 4.13 -14.10 -8.04
CA ILE A 138 3.97 -14.03 -6.60
C ILE A 138 3.44 -12.66 -6.21
N VAL A 139 3.91 -11.58 -6.84
CA VAL A 139 3.42 -10.21 -6.63
C VAL A 139 1.93 -10.15 -6.94
N ASN A 140 1.51 -10.62 -8.12
CA ASN A 140 0.11 -10.63 -8.51
C ASN A 140 -0.76 -11.44 -7.55
N LEU A 141 -0.27 -12.59 -7.10
CA LEU A 141 -0.98 -13.44 -6.14
C LEU A 141 -1.14 -12.75 -4.78
N SER A 142 -0.11 -12.03 -4.31
CA SER A 142 -0.16 -11.30 -3.04
C SER A 142 -1.16 -10.14 -3.08
N GLU A 143 -1.28 -9.46 -4.22
CA GLU A 143 -2.28 -8.41 -4.43
C GLU A 143 -3.70 -8.97 -4.35
N ILE A 144 -3.95 -10.14 -4.96
CA ILE A 144 -5.25 -10.82 -4.87
C ILE A 144 -5.57 -11.17 -3.41
N PHE A 145 -4.61 -11.70 -2.65
CA PHE A 145 -4.82 -12.00 -1.23
C PHE A 145 -5.08 -10.73 -0.41
N MET A 146 -4.39 -9.62 -0.72
CA MET A 146 -4.62 -8.35 -0.04
C MET A 146 -6.00 -7.75 -0.31
N LEU A 147 -6.64 -8.05 -1.44
CA LEU A 147 -8.00 -7.62 -1.71
C LEU A 147 -9.04 -8.33 -0.81
N THR A 148 -8.76 -9.53 -0.33
CA THR A 148 -9.74 -10.33 0.41
C THR A 148 -10.27 -9.66 1.69
N PRO A 149 -9.47 -9.05 2.59
CA PRO A 149 -10.00 -8.34 3.76
C PRO A 149 -10.82 -7.11 3.37
N PHE A 150 -10.51 -6.44 2.28
CA PHE A 150 -11.25 -5.25 1.83
C PHE A 150 -12.61 -5.63 1.23
N ILE A 151 -12.67 -6.69 0.43
CA ILE A 151 -13.92 -7.25 -0.10
C ILE A 151 -14.78 -7.73 1.07
N TYR A 152 -14.19 -8.41 2.04
CA TYR A 152 -14.92 -8.89 3.21
C TYR A 152 -15.41 -7.74 4.09
N TRP A 153 -14.62 -6.68 4.26
CA TRP A 153 -15.04 -5.46 4.95
C TRP A 153 -16.24 -4.79 4.25
N PHE A 154 -16.21 -4.69 2.92
CA PHE A 154 -17.34 -4.21 2.13
C PHE A 154 -18.59 -5.05 2.39
N TYR A 155 -18.50 -6.36 2.31
CA TYR A 155 -19.59 -7.28 2.62
C TYR A 155 -20.17 -7.04 4.02
N LEU A 156 -19.33 -6.88 5.03
CA LEU A 156 -19.77 -6.63 6.41
C LEU A 156 -20.53 -5.29 6.55
N GLN A 157 -20.11 -4.27 5.80
CA GLN A 157 -20.77 -2.96 5.79
C GLN A 157 -22.18 -3.05 5.14
N ILE A 158 -22.30 -3.62 3.96
CA ILE A 158 -23.60 -3.72 3.25
C ILE A 158 -24.59 -4.63 3.98
N THR A 159 -24.10 -5.64 4.71
CA THR A 159 -24.93 -6.57 5.51
C THR A 159 -25.19 -6.08 6.94
N LYS A 160 -24.82 -4.85 7.29
CA LYS A 160 -24.99 -4.24 8.64
C LYS A 160 -24.28 -5.01 9.77
N LYS A 161 -23.23 -5.74 9.48
CA LYS A 161 -22.43 -6.48 10.47
C LYS A 161 -21.34 -5.62 11.13
N THR A 162 -21.22 -4.36 10.73
CA THR A 162 -20.35 -3.36 11.36
C THR A 162 -21.18 -2.36 12.16
N VAL A 163 -20.49 -1.55 12.99
CA VAL A 163 -21.12 -0.42 13.70
C VAL A 163 -21.39 0.76 12.76
N PHE A 164 -20.84 0.76 11.56
CA PHE A 164 -21.00 1.81 10.56
C PHE A 164 -22.33 1.69 9.80
N PRO A 165 -22.87 2.80 9.30
CA PRO A 165 -24.06 2.76 8.45
C PRO A 165 -23.76 2.12 7.09
N ARG A 166 -24.75 1.55 6.40
CA ARG A 166 -24.56 0.92 5.09
C ARG A 166 -23.89 1.82 4.05
N VAL A 167 -24.22 3.12 4.08
CA VAL A 167 -23.65 4.09 3.13
C VAL A 167 -22.13 4.17 3.23
N SER A 168 -21.53 3.81 4.37
CA SER A 168 -20.06 3.76 4.51
C SER A 168 -19.40 2.72 3.60
N ALA A 169 -20.16 1.75 3.08
CA ALA A 169 -19.63 0.78 2.12
C ALA A 169 -19.13 1.44 0.82
N PHE A 170 -19.76 2.51 0.38
CA PHE A 170 -19.33 3.27 -0.81
C PHE A 170 -18.05 4.08 -0.58
N THR A 171 -17.57 4.18 0.65
CA THR A 171 -16.28 4.75 1.01
C THR A 171 -15.23 3.66 1.29
N ASN A 172 -15.44 2.44 0.81
CA ASN A 172 -14.47 1.36 0.90
C ASN A 172 -13.25 1.66 0.03
N ILE A 173 -12.10 1.16 0.46
CA ILE A 173 -10.83 1.33 -0.25
C ILE A 173 -10.92 0.91 -1.72
N LEU A 174 -11.71 -0.09 -2.06
CA LEU A 174 -11.90 -0.56 -3.44
C LEU A 174 -12.40 0.56 -4.37
N PHE A 175 -13.35 1.37 -3.91
CA PHE A 175 -13.88 2.51 -4.69
C PHE A 175 -12.88 3.66 -4.73
N ILE A 176 -12.23 3.96 -3.60
CA ILE A 176 -11.22 5.02 -3.52
C ILE A 176 -10.06 4.70 -4.46
N TYR A 177 -9.55 3.47 -4.42
CA TYR A 177 -8.49 3.03 -5.30
C TYR A 177 -8.90 3.11 -6.78
N ALA A 178 -10.12 2.71 -7.12
CA ALA A 178 -10.63 2.83 -8.50
C ALA A 178 -10.67 4.30 -8.97
N VAL A 179 -11.12 5.23 -8.12
CA VAL A 179 -11.11 6.66 -8.45
C VAL A 179 -9.68 7.17 -8.62
N MET A 180 -8.77 6.84 -7.70
CA MET A 180 -7.36 7.22 -7.77
C MET A 180 -6.69 6.64 -9.03
N TYR A 181 -7.04 5.40 -9.40
CA TYR A 181 -6.56 4.79 -10.64
C TYR A 181 -7.05 5.54 -11.89
N ILE A 182 -8.30 5.98 -11.92
CA ILE A 182 -8.81 6.82 -13.01
C ILE A 182 -8.04 8.14 -13.08
N ILE A 183 -7.79 8.80 -11.92
CA ILE A 183 -6.98 10.02 -11.86
C ILE A 183 -5.60 9.76 -12.46
N LYS A 184 -4.94 8.67 -12.07
CA LYS A 184 -3.64 8.25 -12.64
C LYS A 184 -3.67 8.15 -14.17
N MET A 185 -4.75 7.58 -14.74
CA MET A 185 -4.87 7.41 -16.19
C MET A 185 -5.03 8.74 -16.94
N LEU A 186 -5.51 9.78 -16.26
CA LEU A 186 -5.68 11.11 -16.82
C LEU A 186 -4.42 11.99 -16.72
N LEU A 187 -3.44 11.57 -15.90
CA LEU A 187 -2.19 12.31 -15.76
C LEU A 187 -1.28 12.07 -16.97
N PRO A 188 -0.58 13.12 -17.47
CA PRO A 188 0.41 12.97 -18.52
C PRO A 188 1.63 12.17 -18.03
N ASP A 189 2.36 11.56 -18.95
CA ASP A 189 3.62 10.88 -18.64
C ASP A 189 4.62 11.90 -18.07
N SER A 190 4.99 11.67 -16.81
CA SER A 190 5.82 12.59 -16.05
C SER A 190 6.39 11.91 -14.81
N PRO A 191 7.46 12.46 -14.19
CA PRO A 191 7.97 11.99 -12.90
C PRO A 191 6.88 11.96 -11.82
N PHE A 192 5.96 12.92 -11.85
CA PHE A 192 4.82 12.97 -10.93
C PHE A 192 3.90 11.75 -11.12
N ARG A 193 3.47 11.45 -12.36
CA ARG A 193 2.63 10.27 -12.63
C ARG A 193 3.30 8.97 -12.22
N LEU A 194 4.61 8.87 -12.41
CA LEU A 194 5.38 7.69 -12.01
C LEU A 194 5.37 7.52 -10.49
N GLY A 195 5.69 8.58 -9.73
CA GLY A 195 5.61 8.57 -8.26
C GLY A 195 4.20 8.25 -7.76
N PHE A 196 3.19 8.96 -8.28
CA PHE A 196 1.78 8.73 -7.96
C PHE A 196 1.32 7.30 -8.25
N THR A 197 1.77 6.70 -9.37
CA THR A 197 1.43 5.30 -9.73
C THR A 197 1.96 4.31 -8.70
N ASN A 198 3.14 4.55 -8.17
CA ASN A 198 3.76 3.65 -7.20
C ASN A 198 3.20 3.85 -5.79
N GLY A 199 2.91 5.08 -5.41
CA GLY A 199 2.26 5.42 -4.14
C GLY A 199 0.75 5.20 -4.11
N LEU A 200 0.12 4.84 -5.24
CA LEU A 200 -1.33 4.82 -5.45
C LEU A 200 -2.10 4.09 -4.35
N MET A 201 -1.59 2.93 -3.90
CA MET A 201 -2.22 2.16 -2.82
C MET A 201 -2.09 2.89 -1.48
N SER A 202 -0.90 3.40 -1.16
CA SER A 202 -0.65 4.14 0.08
C SER A 202 -1.49 5.40 0.16
N GLU A 203 -1.58 6.17 -0.92
CA GLU A 203 -2.39 7.39 -1.03
C GLU A 203 -3.88 7.08 -0.88
N SER A 204 -4.37 6.04 -1.54
CA SER A 204 -5.75 5.57 -1.41
C SER A 204 -6.07 5.13 0.01
N MET A 205 -5.13 4.46 0.66
CA MET A 205 -5.28 3.99 2.04
C MET A 205 -5.26 5.13 3.05
N ILE A 206 -4.50 6.20 2.82
CA ILE A 206 -4.56 7.42 3.65
C ILE A 206 -6.00 7.95 3.67
N ILE A 207 -6.58 8.15 2.48
CA ILE A 207 -7.95 8.65 2.34
C ILE A 207 -8.92 7.70 3.06
N TRP A 208 -8.78 6.41 2.85
CA TRP A 208 -9.64 5.41 3.46
C TRP A 208 -9.53 5.39 4.99
N PHE A 209 -8.33 5.41 5.57
CA PHE A 209 -8.16 5.45 7.03
C PHE A 209 -8.72 6.73 7.64
N VAL A 210 -8.58 7.88 6.97
CA VAL A 210 -9.21 9.15 7.40
C VAL A 210 -10.73 8.99 7.45
N ILE A 211 -11.33 8.42 6.41
CA ILE A 211 -12.77 8.19 6.35
C ILE A 211 -13.24 7.21 7.44
N VAL A 212 -12.51 6.09 7.62
CA VAL A 212 -12.83 5.11 8.66
C VAL A 212 -12.69 5.73 10.06
N PHE A 213 -11.69 6.59 10.27
CA PHE A 213 -11.52 7.37 11.49
C PHE A 213 -12.74 8.27 11.76
N ILE A 214 -13.18 9.04 10.76
CA ILE A 214 -14.35 9.93 10.87
C ILE A 214 -15.62 9.11 11.21
N TRP A 215 -15.85 7.98 10.55
CA TRP A 215 -16.96 7.09 10.87
C TRP A 215 -16.86 6.52 12.27
N GLY A 216 -15.67 6.12 12.71
CA GLY A 216 -15.39 5.61 14.05
C GLY A 216 -15.74 6.63 15.13
N GLU A 217 -15.30 7.87 14.98
CA GLU A 217 -15.60 8.98 15.87
C GLU A 217 -17.12 9.26 15.96
N ARG A 218 -17.80 9.34 14.80
CA ARG A 218 -19.25 9.56 14.76
C ARG A 218 -20.04 8.46 15.47
N CYS A 219 -19.62 7.20 15.30
CA CYS A 219 -20.29 6.06 15.93
C CYS A 219 -19.97 5.94 17.43
N SER A 220 -18.80 6.43 17.87
CA SER A 220 -18.42 6.45 19.29
C SER A 220 -19.21 7.49 20.10
N LYS A 221 -19.59 8.62 19.50
CA LYS A 221 -20.37 9.68 20.14
C LYS A 221 -21.87 9.36 20.28
N LYS A 222 -22.35 8.33 19.56
CA LYS A 222 -23.77 7.94 19.56
C LYS A 222 -24.09 6.75 20.46
N GLY A 223 -23.12 6.14 21.07
CA GLY A 223 -23.24 4.99 21.98
C GLY A 223 -22.54 5.22 23.29
#